data_6d8d22df65b5a6d459bfde434b35f11d
#
_entry.id   6d8d22df65b5a6d459bfde434b35f11d
#
_cell.length_a   1.000
_cell.length_b   1.000
_cell.length_c   1.000
_cell.angle_alpha   90.00
_cell.angle_beta   90.00
_cell.angle_gamma   90.00
#
_symmetry.space_group_name_H-M   'P 1'
#
loop_
_entity.id
_entity.type
_entity.pdbx_description
1 polymer ?
#
loop_
_entity_poly.entity_id
_entity_poly.type
_entity_poly.pdbx_seq_one_letter_code
_entity_poly.pdbx_strand_id
1 'polypeptide(L)'
;MSIINIPLTLSSAAPTSMIPEVSALYATGDIDETRRRVDQTVQLSMFISIPCAVGLAVLAQPIVSLLFGGTNGVAGKLLMLGSFTILLNGMSNISNGVLQGIGKPKIPMMTAAVALLVDVIVVVLLLMFTDLGIYALLVAMIVYAVVVCVMNDFFMKKYLDYRNPWKTAYVSPIIASVVMGVVAAGVYYGLHAIVPSNIICLGVSIILAAAAYFLVYVMVDKSAAERLLRIPGGTYLVRIADKFHR
;
A
#
# COMPACT_ATOMS: atom_id res chain seq x y z
N MET A 1 -13.93 -5.21 8.19
CA MET A 1 -13.29 -4.80 6.90
C MET A 1 -13.09 -3.29 6.73
N SER A 2 -13.75 -2.43 7.49
CA SER A 2 -13.67 -0.96 7.34
C SER A 2 -12.28 -0.36 7.60
N ILE A 3 -11.45 -0.96 8.46
CA ILE A 3 -10.13 -0.43 8.83
C ILE A 3 -9.14 -0.44 7.67
N ILE A 4 -9.18 -1.49 6.85
CA ILE A 4 -8.30 -1.63 5.66
C ILE A 4 -8.70 -0.61 4.57
N ASN A 5 -9.96 -0.17 4.56
CA ASN A 5 -10.43 0.77 3.55
C ASN A 5 -9.83 2.19 3.71
N ILE A 6 -9.48 2.62 4.93
CA ILE A 6 -8.88 3.95 5.15
C ILE A 6 -7.56 4.11 4.40
N PRO A 7 -6.55 3.23 4.55
CA PRO A 7 -5.34 3.28 3.73
C PRO A 7 -5.60 3.10 2.24
N LEU A 8 -6.57 2.27 1.85
CA LEU A 8 -6.92 2.05 0.44
C LEU A 8 -7.47 3.32 -0.22
N THR A 9 -8.34 4.06 0.46
CA THR A 9 -8.87 5.32 -0.09
C THR A 9 -7.78 6.38 -0.24
N LEU A 10 -6.86 6.49 0.70
CA LEU A 10 -5.71 7.39 0.60
C LEU A 10 -4.79 6.99 -0.57
N SER A 11 -4.52 5.69 -0.73
CA SER A 11 -3.68 5.18 -1.82
C SER A 11 -4.33 5.28 -3.20
N SER A 12 -5.66 5.36 -3.30
CA SER A 12 -6.39 5.49 -4.57
C SER A 12 -6.50 6.92 -5.08
N ALA A 13 -6.26 7.93 -4.25
CA ALA A 13 -6.35 9.32 -4.65
C ALA A 13 -5.32 9.69 -5.74
N ALA A 14 -4.08 9.25 -5.61
CA ALA A 14 -3.02 9.50 -6.59
C ALA A 14 -3.29 8.85 -7.96
N PRO A 15 -3.64 7.56 -8.07
CA PRO A 15 -4.04 6.95 -9.34
C PRO A 15 -5.21 7.66 -10.01
N THR A 16 -6.23 8.07 -9.25
CA THR A 16 -7.42 8.72 -9.81
C THR A 16 -7.08 10.08 -10.41
N SER A 17 -6.24 10.88 -9.76
CA SER A 17 -5.81 12.19 -10.27
C SER A 17 -4.89 12.08 -11.49
N MET A 18 -4.21 10.96 -11.67
CA MET A 18 -3.30 10.71 -12.79
C MET A 18 -4.05 10.41 -14.11
N ILE A 19 -5.27 9.88 -14.07
CA ILE A 19 -6.00 9.42 -15.26
C ILE A 19 -6.07 10.51 -16.35
N PRO A 20 -6.51 11.77 -16.07
CA PRO A 20 -6.58 12.82 -17.07
C PRO A 20 -5.21 13.18 -17.67
N GLU A 21 -4.17 13.22 -16.85
CA GLU A 21 -2.82 13.56 -17.29
C GLU A 21 -2.24 12.48 -18.21
N VAL A 22 -2.37 11.22 -17.83
CA VAL A 22 -1.96 10.08 -18.68
C VAL A 22 -2.72 10.09 -20.00
N SER A 23 -4.02 10.38 -19.96
CA SER A 23 -4.85 10.47 -21.18
C SER A 23 -4.36 11.58 -22.11
N ALA A 24 -4.04 12.76 -21.59
CA ALA A 24 -3.54 13.87 -22.39
C ALA A 24 -2.17 13.57 -23.00
N LEU A 25 -1.22 13.06 -22.21
CA LEU A 25 0.13 12.71 -22.67
C LEU A 25 0.10 11.57 -23.72
N TYR A 26 -0.71 10.56 -23.48
CA TYR A 26 -0.87 9.46 -24.42
C TYR A 26 -1.50 9.90 -25.76
N ALA A 27 -2.46 10.83 -25.72
CA ALA A 27 -3.10 11.38 -26.91
C ALA A 27 -2.13 12.21 -27.76
N THR A 28 -1.13 12.87 -27.17
CA THR A 28 -0.06 13.61 -27.89
C THR A 28 1.05 12.69 -28.42
N GLY A 29 1.03 11.39 -28.07
CA GLY A 29 2.04 10.41 -28.48
C GLY A 29 3.33 10.46 -27.65
N ASP A 30 3.36 11.23 -26.57
CA ASP A 30 4.52 11.32 -25.66
C ASP A 30 4.54 10.13 -24.67
N ILE A 31 4.98 8.99 -25.18
CA ILE A 31 5.00 7.74 -24.44
C ILE A 31 6.02 7.78 -23.27
N ASP A 32 7.14 8.45 -23.46
CA ASP A 32 8.19 8.49 -22.42
C ASP A 32 7.76 9.36 -21.23
N GLU A 33 7.11 10.51 -21.48
CA GLU A 33 6.55 11.32 -20.40
C GLU A 33 5.36 10.62 -19.72
N THR A 34 4.57 9.88 -20.50
CA THR A 34 3.50 9.02 -19.95
C THR A 34 4.08 8.00 -18.97
N ARG A 35 5.14 7.27 -19.35
CA ARG A 35 5.83 6.30 -18.46
C ARG A 35 6.39 6.98 -17.21
N ARG A 36 7.03 8.14 -17.38
CA ARG A 36 7.58 8.92 -16.26
C ARG A 36 6.49 9.32 -15.26
N ARG A 37 5.33 9.72 -15.74
CA ARG A 37 4.18 10.07 -14.90
C ARG A 37 3.63 8.86 -14.13
N VAL A 38 3.54 7.73 -14.81
CA VAL A 38 3.19 6.44 -14.16
C VAL A 38 4.19 6.09 -13.06
N ASP A 39 5.49 6.19 -13.32
CA ASP A 39 6.55 5.93 -12.32
C ASP A 39 6.42 6.80 -11.08
N GLN A 40 6.14 8.10 -11.24
CA GLN A 40 5.93 9.02 -10.12
C GLN A 40 4.71 8.62 -9.28
N THR A 41 3.63 8.19 -9.94
CA THR A 41 2.41 7.76 -9.25
C THR A 41 2.62 6.45 -8.50
N VAL A 42 3.34 5.48 -9.12
CA VAL A 42 3.73 4.23 -8.46
C VAL A 42 4.55 4.52 -7.20
N GLN A 43 5.59 5.37 -7.32
CA GLN A 43 6.43 5.73 -6.19
C GLN A 43 5.63 6.39 -5.05
N LEU A 44 4.74 7.33 -5.37
CA LEU A 44 3.91 8.01 -4.38
C LEU A 44 2.92 7.04 -3.70
N SER A 45 2.27 6.18 -4.47
CA SER A 45 1.34 5.19 -3.91
C SER A 45 2.05 4.16 -3.03
N MET A 46 3.23 3.68 -3.43
CA MET A 46 4.00 2.73 -2.63
C MET A 46 4.59 3.37 -1.37
N PHE A 47 4.99 4.62 -1.44
CA PHE A 47 5.41 5.42 -0.30
C PHE A 47 4.35 5.48 0.81
N ILE A 48 3.06 5.47 0.44
CA ILE A 48 1.93 5.47 1.39
C ILE A 48 1.50 4.04 1.74
N SER A 49 1.36 3.16 0.75
CA SER A 49 0.76 1.82 0.93
C SER A 49 1.64 0.89 1.76
N ILE A 50 2.97 0.93 1.56
CA ILE A 50 3.90 0.03 2.25
C ILE A 50 3.92 0.30 3.77
N PRO A 51 4.12 1.54 4.28
CA PRO A 51 4.09 1.79 5.71
C PRO A 51 2.70 1.54 6.31
N CYS A 52 1.62 1.84 5.59
CA CYS A 52 0.27 1.51 6.06
C CYS A 52 0.06 0.00 6.23
N ALA A 53 0.51 -0.81 5.28
CA ALA A 53 0.42 -2.26 5.36
C ALA A 53 1.24 -2.81 6.53
N VAL A 54 2.50 -2.38 6.68
CA VAL A 54 3.38 -2.80 7.78
C VAL A 54 2.84 -2.33 9.13
N GLY A 55 2.41 -1.07 9.24
CA GLY A 55 1.84 -0.52 10.47
C GLY A 55 0.59 -1.27 10.92
N LEU A 56 -0.33 -1.57 9.99
CA LEU A 56 -1.52 -2.38 10.27
C LEU A 56 -1.17 -3.82 10.61
N ALA A 57 -0.16 -4.41 9.99
CA ALA A 57 0.27 -5.77 10.32
C ALA A 57 0.82 -5.86 11.74
N VAL A 58 1.72 -4.93 12.11
CA VAL A 58 2.41 -4.93 13.41
C VAL A 58 1.47 -4.55 14.56
N LEU A 59 0.60 -3.57 14.34
CA LEU A 59 -0.35 -3.09 15.36
C LEU A 59 -1.74 -3.74 15.23
N ALA A 60 -1.89 -4.84 14.48
CA ALA A 60 -3.17 -5.48 14.23
C ALA A 60 -3.91 -5.87 15.51
N GLN A 61 -3.24 -6.53 16.45
CA GLN A 61 -3.84 -6.93 17.73
C GLN A 61 -4.26 -5.73 18.60
N PRO A 62 -3.39 -4.75 18.87
CA PRO A 62 -3.79 -3.53 19.57
C PRO A 62 -4.98 -2.80 18.95
N ILE A 63 -5.01 -2.67 17.63
CA ILE A 63 -6.10 -2.01 16.90
C ILE A 63 -7.41 -2.77 17.08
N VAL A 64 -7.38 -4.09 16.92
CA VAL A 64 -8.58 -4.93 17.07
C VAL A 64 -9.08 -4.90 18.51
N SER A 65 -8.18 -4.99 19.52
CA SER A 65 -8.58 -4.93 20.92
C SER A 65 -9.19 -3.57 21.30
N LEU A 66 -8.73 -2.48 20.70
CA LEU A 66 -9.29 -1.15 20.89
C LEU A 66 -10.71 -1.02 20.32
N LEU A 67 -10.94 -1.56 19.13
CA LEU A 67 -12.20 -1.36 18.40
C LEU A 67 -13.30 -2.33 18.81
N PHE A 68 -12.95 -3.53 19.21
CA PHE A 68 -13.90 -4.59 19.52
C PHE A 68 -13.94 -4.98 21.01
N GLY A 69 -13.19 -4.31 21.87
CA GLY A 69 -13.24 -4.44 23.33
C GLY A 69 -12.82 -5.79 23.89
N GLY A 70 -12.03 -6.59 23.14
CA GLY A 70 -11.60 -7.91 23.59
C GLY A 70 -10.42 -8.47 22.78
N THR A 71 -9.76 -9.49 23.33
CA THR A 71 -8.65 -10.20 22.66
C THR A 71 -9.17 -11.23 21.65
N ASN A 72 -9.84 -10.77 20.60
CA ASN A 72 -10.22 -11.63 19.48
C ASN A 72 -8.98 -11.97 18.65
N GLY A 73 -8.21 -12.98 19.04
CA GLY A 73 -6.99 -13.40 18.39
C GLY A 73 -7.15 -13.72 16.89
N VAL A 74 -8.34 -14.20 16.50
CA VAL A 74 -8.69 -14.45 15.09
C VAL A 74 -8.77 -13.16 14.29
N ALA A 75 -9.47 -12.14 14.81
CA ALA A 75 -9.64 -10.86 14.11
C ALA A 75 -8.30 -10.12 13.92
N GLY A 76 -7.40 -10.16 14.92
CA GLY A 76 -6.06 -9.60 14.79
C GLY A 76 -5.21 -10.31 13.75
N LYS A 77 -5.25 -11.66 13.69
CA LYS A 77 -4.57 -12.44 12.67
C LYS A 77 -5.12 -12.14 11.26
N LEU A 78 -6.44 -12.02 11.13
CA LEU A 78 -7.09 -11.65 9.87
C LEU A 78 -6.69 -10.24 9.41
N LEU A 79 -6.61 -9.28 10.33
CA LEU A 79 -6.16 -7.92 10.00
C LEU A 79 -4.68 -7.91 9.61
N MET A 80 -3.84 -8.64 10.32
CA MET A 80 -2.40 -8.78 10.01
C MET A 80 -2.18 -9.36 8.60
N LEU A 81 -2.84 -10.47 8.28
CA LEU A 81 -2.72 -11.10 6.95
C LEU A 81 -3.39 -10.22 5.87
N GLY A 82 -4.55 -9.64 6.19
CA GLY A 82 -5.29 -8.76 5.28
C GLY A 82 -4.57 -7.46 4.95
N SER A 83 -3.66 -6.98 5.80
CA SER A 83 -2.87 -5.78 5.53
C SER A 83 -1.99 -5.91 4.28
N PHE A 84 -1.57 -7.13 3.93
CA PHE A 84 -0.83 -7.39 2.70
C PHE A 84 -1.63 -7.07 1.43
N THR A 85 -2.95 -7.20 1.48
CA THR A 85 -3.83 -6.85 0.35
C THR A 85 -3.81 -5.36 0.01
N ILE A 86 -3.45 -4.48 0.97
CA ILE A 86 -3.33 -3.04 0.76
C ILE A 86 -2.29 -2.74 -0.31
N LEU A 87 -1.14 -3.43 -0.24
CA LEU A 87 -0.06 -3.27 -1.21
C LEU A 87 -0.49 -3.71 -2.62
N LEU A 88 -1.09 -4.89 -2.73
CA LEU A 88 -1.56 -5.44 -3.99
C LEU A 88 -2.68 -4.58 -4.61
N ASN A 89 -3.64 -4.13 -3.80
CA ASN A 89 -4.71 -3.25 -4.27
C ASN A 89 -4.17 -1.87 -4.69
N GLY A 90 -3.15 -1.33 -4.00
CA GLY A 90 -2.47 -0.11 -4.41
C GLY A 90 -1.89 -0.23 -5.83
N MET A 91 -1.16 -1.33 -6.11
CA MET A 91 -0.64 -1.63 -7.45
C MET A 91 -1.74 -1.79 -8.49
N SER A 92 -2.80 -2.55 -8.17
CA SER A 92 -3.93 -2.77 -9.06
C SER A 92 -4.64 -1.47 -9.43
N ASN A 93 -4.85 -0.58 -8.47
CA ASN A 93 -5.50 0.71 -8.68
C ASN A 93 -4.71 1.61 -9.64
N ILE A 94 -3.38 1.63 -9.53
CA ILE A 94 -2.52 2.38 -10.45
C ILE A 94 -2.63 1.81 -11.85
N SER A 95 -2.45 0.50 -12.00
CA SER A 95 -2.50 -0.18 -13.28
C SER A 95 -3.87 -0.01 -13.95
N ASN A 96 -4.96 -0.08 -13.18
CA ASN A 96 -6.31 0.20 -13.65
C ASN A 96 -6.45 1.65 -14.15
N GLY A 97 -5.93 2.62 -13.40
CA GLY A 97 -5.93 4.05 -13.78
C GLY A 97 -5.16 4.30 -15.07
N VAL A 98 -3.97 3.71 -15.21
CA VAL A 98 -3.16 3.82 -16.43
C VAL A 98 -3.87 3.24 -17.63
N LEU A 99 -4.40 2.01 -17.52
CA LEU A 99 -5.12 1.34 -18.63
C LEU A 99 -6.38 2.11 -19.04
N GLN A 100 -7.07 2.74 -18.09
CA GLN A 100 -8.18 3.64 -18.37
C GLN A 100 -7.70 4.92 -19.09
N GLY A 101 -6.62 5.53 -18.59
CA GLY A 101 -6.03 6.75 -19.16
C GLY A 101 -5.57 6.58 -20.61
N ILE A 102 -5.02 5.43 -20.98
CA ILE A 102 -4.63 5.12 -22.38
C ILE A 102 -5.81 4.68 -23.26
N GLY A 103 -7.05 4.88 -22.83
CA GLY A 103 -8.24 4.57 -23.61
C GLY A 103 -8.59 3.07 -23.71
N LYS A 104 -8.11 2.26 -22.75
CA LYS A 104 -8.38 0.81 -22.71
C LYS A 104 -9.19 0.37 -21.47
N PRO A 105 -10.33 1.02 -21.15
CA PRO A 105 -11.10 0.73 -19.93
C PRO A 105 -11.71 -0.68 -19.89
N LYS A 106 -11.83 -1.33 -21.05
CA LYS A 106 -12.31 -2.73 -21.13
C LYS A 106 -11.34 -3.72 -20.49
N ILE A 107 -10.05 -3.40 -20.46
CA ILE A 107 -9.01 -4.31 -19.92
C ILE A 107 -9.16 -4.49 -18.40
N PRO A 108 -9.19 -3.44 -17.56
CA PRO A 108 -9.43 -3.59 -16.14
C PRO A 108 -10.73 -4.33 -15.82
N MET A 109 -11.78 -4.09 -16.58
CA MET A 109 -13.05 -4.80 -16.41
C MET A 109 -12.91 -6.30 -16.70
N MET A 110 -12.19 -6.67 -17.75
CA MET A 110 -11.95 -8.07 -18.13
C MET A 110 -11.03 -8.75 -17.11
N THR A 111 -9.95 -8.08 -16.67
CA THR A 111 -9.02 -8.64 -15.67
C THR A 111 -9.71 -8.84 -14.33
N ALA A 112 -10.57 -7.91 -13.90
CA ALA A 112 -11.38 -8.06 -12.71
C ALA A 112 -12.38 -9.22 -12.80
N ALA A 113 -13.04 -9.41 -13.96
CA ALA A 113 -13.96 -10.52 -14.18
C ALA A 113 -13.24 -11.88 -14.10
N VAL A 114 -12.08 -12.00 -14.75
CA VAL A 114 -11.24 -13.22 -14.68
C VAL A 114 -10.78 -13.48 -13.26
N ALA A 115 -10.28 -12.45 -12.56
CA ALA A 115 -9.84 -12.57 -11.18
C ALA A 115 -10.97 -12.98 -10.24
N LEU A 116 -12.19 -12.47 -10.45
CA LEU A 116 -13.38 -12.87 -9.69
C LEU A 116 -13.74 -14.35 -9.91
N LEU A 117 -13.65 -14.84 -11.14
CA LEU A 117 -13.88 -16.26 -11.43
C LEU A 117 -12.85 -17.14 -10.71
N VAL A 118 -11.57 -16.76 -10.75
CA VAL A 118 -10.49 -17.47 -10.02
C VAL A 118 -10.74 -17.41 -8.51
N ASP A 119 -11.13 -16.26 -7.96
CA ASP A 119 -11.44 -16.07 -6.54
C ASP A 119 -12.55 -17.02 -6.08
N VAL A 120 -13.66 -17.08 -6.82
CA VAL A 120 -14.79 -17.99 -6.51
C VAL A 120 -14.34 -19.45 -6.55
N ILE A 121 -13.57 -19.86 -7.55
CA ILE A 121 -13.05 -21.23 -7.63
C ILE A 121 -12.15 -21.54 -6.44
N VAL A 122 -11.24 -20.63 -6.08
CA VAL A 122 -10.33 -20.80 -4.94
C VAL A 122 -11.11 -20.88 -3.61
N VAL A 123 -12.10 -20.01 -3.40
CA VAL A 123 -12.96 -20.06 -2.20
C VAL A 123 -13.63 -21.41 -2.09
N VAL A 124 -14.29 -21.87 -3.15
CA VAL A 124 -15.02 -23.15 -3.16
C VAL A 124 -14.07 -24.31 -2.87
N LEU A 125 -12.92 -24.36 -3.55
CA LEU A 125 -11.94 -25.42 -3.33
C LEU A 125 -11.39 -25.41 -1.89
N LEU A 126 -11.04 -24.23 -1.35
CA LEU A 126 -10.53 -24.14 0.01
C LEU A 126 -11.57 -24.52 1.06
N LEU A 127 -12.84 -24.15 0.88
CA LEU A 127 -13.91 -24.52 1.81
C LEU A 127 -14.30 -26.00 1.72
N MET A 128 -14.16 -26.63 0.53
CA MET A 128 -14.47 -28.05 0.35
C MET A 128 -13.34 -28.97 0.81
N PHE A 129 -12.08 -28.58 0.63
CA PHE A 129 -10.93 -29.47 0.84
C PHE A 129 -10.06 -29.11 2.05
N THR A 130 -10.36 -27.98 2.75
CA THR A 130 -9.58 -27.54 3.91
C THR A 130 -10.47 -27.02 5.03
N ASP A 131 -10.03 -27.18 6.28
CA ASP A 131 -10.72 -26.66 7.48
C ASP A 131 -10.30 -25.22 7.82
N LEU A 132 -9.89 -24.43 6.82
CA LEU A 132 -9.42 -23.06 7.02
C LEU A 132 -10.51 -22.08 7.47
N GLY A 133 -11.79 -22.41 7.26
CA GLY A 133 -12.91 -21.56 7.65
C GLY A 133 -12.80 -20.14 7.09
N ILE A 134 -12.84 -19.13 7.96
CA ILE A 134 -12.78 -17.71 7.55
C ILE A 134 -11.45 -17.31 6.88
N TYR A 135 -10.35 -18.03 7.12
CA TYR A 135 -9.07 -17.77 6.47
C TYR A 135 -9.11 -18.10 4.98
N ALA A 136 -9.98 -19.02 4.53
CA ALA A 136 -10.15 -19.33 3.12
C ALA A 136 -10.57 -18.10 2.31
N LEU A 137 -11.48 -17.29 2.84
CA LEU A 137 -11.93 -16.03 2.21
C LEU A 137 -10.76 -15.02 2.09
N LEU A 138 -9.90 -14.96 3.09
CA LEU A 138 -8.76 -14.05 3.08
C LEU A 138 -7.70 -14.49 2.04
N VAL A 139 -7.43 -15.79 1.96
CA VAL A 139 -6.52 -16.35 0.94
C VAL A 139 -7.06 -16.05 -0.46
N ALA A 140 -8.35 -16.26 -0.69
CA ALA A 140 -8.98 -15.97 -1.97
C ALA A 140 -8.87 -14.47 -2.34
N MET A 141 -9.13 -13.55 -1.40
CA MET A 141 -8.91 -12.11 -1.62
C MET A 141 -7.47 -11.78 -2.04
N ILE A 142 -6.48 -12.44 -1.44
CA ILE A 142 -5.06 -12.27 -1.83
C ILE A 142 -4.85 -12.80 -3.25
N VAL A 143 -5.39 -13.97 -3.57
CA VAL A 143 -5.29 -14.56 -4.92
C VAL A 143 -5.95 -13.64 -5.95
N TYR A 144 -7.15 -13.12 -5.67
CA TYR A 144 -7.80 -12.13 -6.52
C TYR A 144 -6.89 -10.95 -6.83
N ALA A 145 -6.33 -10.33 -5.77
CA ALA A 145 -5.47 -9.17 -5.92
C ALA A 145 -4.19 -9.48 -6.72
N VAL A 146 -3.59 -10.65 -6.51
CA VAL A 146 -2.42 -11.11 -7.28
C VAL A 146 -2.77 -11.32 -8.74
N VAL A 147 -3.89 -11.98 -9.05
CA VAL A 147 -4.33 -12.21 -10.44
C VAL A 147 -4.55 -10.88 -11.17
N VAL A 148 -5.24 -9.91 -10.54
CA VAL A 148 -5.42 -8.57 -11.13
C VAL A 148 -4.08 -7.88 -11.36
N CYS A 149 -3.17 -7.90 -10.39
CA CYS A 149 -1.84 -7.29 -10.53
C CYS A 149 -1.05 -7.89 -11.70
N VAL A 150 -0.99 -9.22 -11.78
CA VAL A 150 -0.20 -9.91 -12.81
C VAL A 150 -0.79 -9.66 -14.21
N MET A 151 -2.11 -9.76 -14.34
CA MET A 151 -2.77 -9.49 -15.62
C MET A 151 -2.62 -8.05 -16.07
N ASN A 152 -2.81 -7.10 -15.15
CA ASN A 152 -2.65 -5.69 -15.47
C ASN A 152 -1.19 -5.32 -15.83
N ASP A 153 -0.20 -5.86 -15.13
CA ASP A 153 1.22 -5.68 -15.46
C ASP A 153 1.54 -6.20 -16.87
N PHE A 154 0.99 -7.37 -17.23
CA PHE A 154 1.11 -7.90 -18.58
C PHE A 154 0.55 -6.95 -19.65
N PHE A 155 -0.64 -6.36 -19.41
CA PHE A 155 -1.22 -5.42 -20.35
C PHE A 155 -0.49 -4.07 -20.37
N MET A 156 0.02 -3.58 -19.25
CA MET A 156 0.86 -2.38 -19.22
C MET A 156 2.14 -2.56 -20.03
N LYS A 157 2.80 -3.72 -19.92
CA LYS A 157 3.94 -4.07 -20.78
C LYS A 157 3.55 -4.09 -22.24
N LYS A 158 2.40 -4.69 -22.58
CA LYS A 158 1.95 -4.83 -23.96
C LYS A 158 1.63 -3.49 -24.64
N TYR A 159 1.02 -2.54 -23.93
CA TYR A 159 0.53 -1.28 -24.53
C TYR A 159 1.45 -0.09 -24.33
N LEU A 160 2.22 -0.07 -23.26
CA LEU A 160 3.13 1.03 -22.93
C LEU A 160 4.60 0.61 -22.92
N ASP A 161 4.90 -0.67 -23.13
CA ASP A 161 6.25 -1.23 -22.84
C ASP A 161 6.76 -0.76 -21.46
N TYR A 162 5.83 -0.70 -20.50
CA TYR A 162 6.11 -0.24 -19.16
C TYR A 162 6.81 -1.31 -18.34
N ARG A 163 7.90 -0.93 -17.69
CA ARG A 163 8.62 -1.79 -16.73
C ARG A 163 8.58 -1.15 -15.36
N ASN A 164 7.97 -1.86 -14.42
CA ASN A 164 7.83 -1.38 -13.05
C ASN A 164 9.21 -1.06 -12.43
N PRO A 165 9.43 0.14 -11.86
CA PRO A 165 10.69 0.55 -11.25
C PRO A 165 10.89 -0.05 -9.86
N TRP A 166 11.08 -1.38 -9.78
CA TRP A 166 11.17 -2.12 -8.52
C TRP A 166 12.15 -1.54 -7.49
N LYS A 167 13.34 -1.09 -7.95
CA LYS A 167 14.37 -0.59 -7.04
C LYS A 167 13.98 0.76 -6.41
N THR A 168 13.46 1.67 -7.20
CA THR A 168 13.18 3.04 -6.74
C THR A 168 11.82 3.18 -6.07
N ALA A 169 10.83 2.36 -6.44
CA ALA A 169 9.48 2.46 -5.90
C ALA A 169 9.26 1.61 -4.63
N TYR A 170 10.01 0.51 -4.44
CA TYR A 170 9.71 -0.45 -3.37
C TYR A 170 10.83 -0.56 -2.33
N VAL A 171 12.10 -0.56 -2.73
CA VAL A 171 13.21 -0.86 -1.80
C VAL A 171 13.29 0.18 -0.68
N SER A 172 13.31 1.46 -1.00
CA SER A 172 13.41 2.52 0.00
C SER A 172 12.22 2.55 0.97
N PRO A 173 10.95 2.49 0.52
CA PRO A 173 9.80 2.39 1.43
C PRO A 173 9.79 1.10 2.26
N ILE A 174 10.23 -0.05 1.71
CA ILE A 174 10.29 -1.31 2.47
C ILE A 174 11.28 -1.20 3.62
N ILE A 175 12.52 -0.73 3.37
CA ILE A 175 13.54 -0.58 4.42
C ILE A 175 13.03 0.37 5.51
N ALA A 176 12.50 1.52 5.12
CA ALA A 176 11.96 2.48 6.07
C ALA A 176 10.77 1.92 6.87
N SER A 177 9.89 1.12 6.22
CA SER A 177 8.73 0.51 6.88
C SER A 177 9.11 -0.62 7.84
N VAL A 178 10.17 -1.38 7.56
CA VAL A 178 10.67 -2.40 8.51
C VAL A 178 11.15 -1.73 9.78
N VAL A 179 11.95 -0.67 9.68
CA VAL A 179 12.40 0.11 10.85
C VAL A 179 11.21 0.72 11.58
N MET A 180 10.28 1.32 10.85
CA MET A 180 9.03 1.84 11.40
C MET A 180 8.25 0.78 12.18
N GLY A 181 8.14 -0.45 11.64
CA GLY A 181 7.44 -1.55 12.29
C GLY A 181 8.08 -1.97 13.60
N VAL A 182 9.43 -2.04 13.63
CA VAL A 182 10.19 -2.33 14.87
C VAL A 182 9.97 -1.24 15.91
N VAL A 183 10.04 0.04 15.52
CA VAL A 183 9.76 1.17 16.40
C VAL A 183 8.32 1.13 16.92
N ALA A 184 7.34 0.89 16.04
CA ALA A 184 5.92 0.79 16.41
C ALA A 184 5.69 -0.29 17.47
N ALA A 185 6.23 -1.50 17.25
CA ALA A 185 6.13 -2.60 18.20
C ALA A 185 6.84 -2.27 19.52
N GLY A 186 8.09 -1.82 19.47
CA GLY A 186 8.90 -1.50 20.65
C GLY A 186 8.26 -0.42 21.53
N VAL A 187 7.77 0.65 20.92
CA VAL A 187 7.09 1.74 21.63
C VAL A 187 5.76 1.26 22.20
N TYR A 188 4.96 0.53 21.43
CA TYR A 188 3.66 0.05 21.91
C TYR A 188 3.81 -0.89 23.10
N TYR A 189 4.62 -1.95 22.98
CA TYR A 189 4.79 -2.92 24.06
C TYR A 189 5.55 -2.35 25.27
N GLY A 190 6.51 -1.45 25.03
CA GLY A 190 7.23 -0.76 26.11
C GLY A 190 6.33 0.19 26.90
N LEU A 191 5.49 0.99 26.23
CA LEU A 191 4.53 1.87 26.90
C LEU A 191 3.41 1.09 27.58
N HIS A 192 2.93 0.02 26.97
CA HIS A 192 1.82 -0.78 27.50
C HIS A 192 2.22 -1.51 28.82
N ALA A 193 3.50 -1.73 29.05
CA ALA A 193 4.01 -2.23 30.33
C ALA A 193 3.91 -1.22 31.48
N ILE A 194 3.87 0.09 31.16
CA ILE A 194 3.86 1.18 32.14
C ILE A 194 2.47 1.82 32.24
N VAL A 195 1.79 2.00 31.11
CA VAL A 195 0.50 2.69 31.00
C VAL A 195 -0.55 1.68 30.53
N PRO A 196 -1.59 1.40 31.33
CA PRO A 196 -2.63 0.40 30.97
C PRO A 196 -3.60 0.88 29.89
N SER A 197 -3.46 2.10 29.39
CA SER A 197 -4.33 2.69 28.35
C SER A 197 -3.91 2.32 26.94
N ASN A 198 -4.64 1.42 26.29
CA ASN A 198 -4.38 0.99 24.91
C ASN A 198 -4.44 2.16 23.90
N ILE A 199 -5.35 3.12 24.10
CA ILE A 199 -5.52 4.29 23.23
C ILE A 199 -4.25 5.16 23.21
N ILE A 200 -3.71 5.47 24.39
CA ILE A 200 -2.53 6.32 24.52
C ILE A 200 -1.31 5.60 23.94
N CYS A 201 -1.10 4.32 24.28
CA CYS A 201 0.00 3.52 23.76
C CYS A 201 -0.05 3.42 22.24
N LEU A 202 -1.21 3.18 21.67
CA LEU A 202 -1.40 3.08 20.23
C LEU A 202 -1.16 4.43 19.53
N GLY A 203 -1.72 5.52 20.04
CA GLY A 203 -1.56 6.86 19.49
C GLY A 203 -0.10 7.32 19.47
N VAL A 204 0.60 7.18 20.59
CA VAL A 204 2.03 7.53 20.69
C VAL A 204 2.87 6.65 19.77
N SER A 205 2.59 5.35 19.71
CA SER A 205 3.31 4.42 18.83
C SER A 205 3.17 4.78 17.36
N ILE A 206 1.96 5.14 16.90
CA ILE A 206 1.73 5.55 15.51
C ILE A 206 2.49 6.83 15.19
N ILE A 207 2.47 7.84 16.07
CA ILE A 207 3.16 9.12 15.83
C ILE A 207 4.68 8.91 15.75
N LEU A 208 5.28 8.18 16.70
CA LEU A 208 6.71 7.91 16.71
C LEU A 208 7.13 7.00 15.53
N ALA A 209 6.32 6.02 15.19
CA ALA A 209 6.55 5.17 14.02
C ALA A 209 6.52 5.97 12.72
N ALA A 210 5.55 6.87 12.54
CA ALA A 210 5.49 7.74 11.38
C ALA A 210 6.73 8.65 11.29
N ALA A 211 7.16 9.26 12.40
CA ALA A 211 8.38 10.05 12.44
C ALA A 211 9.62 9.22 12.06
N ALA A 212 9.75 8.01 12.60
CA ALA A 212 10.85 7.10 12.26
C ALA A 212 10.83 6.71 10.77
N TYR A 213 9.64 6.44 10.20
CA TYR A 213 9.48 6.15 8.78
C TYR A 213 10.03 7.28 7.90
N PHE A 214 9.60 8.52 8.15
CA PHE A 214 10.05 9.69 7.39
C PHE A 214 11.56 9.91 7.51
N LEU A 215 12.12 9.80 8.71
CA LEU A 215 13.56 9.94 8.93
C LEU A 215 14.37 8.90 8.15
N VAL A 216 14.02 7.62 8.29
CA VAL A 216 14.73 6.54 7.60
C VAL A 216 14.55 6.62 6.09
N TYR A 217 13.35 6.95 5.62
CA TYR A 217 13.07 7.11 4.19
C TYR A 217 13.96 8.17 3.55
N VAL A 218 14.11 9.33 4.19
CA VAL A 218 14.99 10.42 3.71
C VAL A 218 16.47 10.03 3.77
N MET A 219 16.87 9.23 4.77
CA MET A 219 18.27 8.75 4.88
C MET A 219 18.62 7.70 3.80
N VAL A 220 17.68 6.84 3.45
CA VAL A 220 17.90 5.76 2.45
C VAL A 220 17.85 6.29 1.02
N ASP A 221 16.99 7.26 0.76
CA ASP A 221 16.78 7.78 -0.60
C ASP A 221 17.13 9.27 -0.69
N LYS A 222 18.34 9.56 -1.21
CA LYS A 222 18.81 10.95 -1.40
C LYS A 222 17.92 11.79 -2.32
N SER A 223 17.17 11.16 -3.24
CA SER A 223 16.20 11.84 -4.11
C SER A 223 14.81 11.96 -3.46
N ALA A 224 14.63 11.38 -2.26
CA ALA A 224 13.38 11.47 -1.51
C ALA A 224 13.04 12.91 -1.12
N ALA A 225 14.05 13.72 -0.77
CA ALA A 225 13.87 15.12 -0.41
C ALA A 225 13.22 15.92 -1.56
N GLU A 226 13.66 15.73 -2.79
CA GLU A 226 13.07 16.39 -3.96
C GLU A 226 11.65 15.92 -4.27
N ARG A 227 11.35 14.65 -4.01
CA ARG A 227 10.02 14.08 -4.19
C ARG A 227 9.05 14.54 -3.12
N LEU A 228 9.50 14.64 -1.87
CA LEU A 228 8.71 15.15 -0.75
C LEU A 228 8.33 16.64 -0.94
N LEU A 229 9.17 17.43 -1.60
CA LEU A 229 8.83 18.84 -1.93
C LEU A 229 7.60 18.98 -2.84
N ARG A 230 7.22 17.92 -3.57
CA ARG A 230 6.03 17.91 -4.44
C ARG A 230 4.74 17.57 -3.68
N ILE A 231 4.84 17.16 -2.42
CA ILE A 231 3.69 16.86 -1.56
C ILE A 231 3.34 18.13 -0.77
N PRO A 232 2.06 18.53 -0.66
CA PRO A 232 1.65 19.65 0.15
C PRO A 232 2.08 19.42 1.61
N GLY A 233 2.94 20.28 2.15
CA GLY A 233 3.56 20.15 3.48
C GLY A 233 4.99 19.57 3.50
N GLY A 234 5.51 19.05 2.38
CA GLY A 234 6.85 18.45 2.28
C GLY A 234 8.01 19.41 2.57
N THR A 235 7.82 20.71 2.38
CA THR A 235 8.82 21.75 2.68
C THR A 235 9.28 21.77 4.14
N TYR A 236 8.40 21.43 5.09
CA TYR A 236 8.77 21.34 6.51
C TYR A 236 9.61 20.09 6.79
N LEU A 237 9.30 18.99 6.13
CA LEU A 237 10.01 17.71 6.29
C LEU A 237 11.43 17.78 5.72
N VAL A 238 11.62 18.45 4.59
CA VAL A 238 12.94 18.63 3.96
C VAL A 238 13.84 19.53 4.82
N ARG A 239 13.32 20.59 5.44
CA ARG A 239 14.10 21.43 6.38
C ARG A 239 14.61 20.66 7.60
N ILE A 240 13.85 19.67 8.06
CA ILE A 240 14.30 18.80 9.16
C ILE A 240 15.41 17.87 8.67
N ALA A 241 15.27 17.30 7.47
CA ALA A 241 16.25 16.41 6.87
C ALA A 241 17.60 17.09 6.59
N ASP A 242 17.61 18.34 6.07
CA ASP A 242 18.82 19.11 5.82
C ASP A 242 19.62 19.45 7.11
N LYS A 243 18.92 19.50 8.24
CA LYS A 243 19.55 19.74 9.55
C LYS A 243 20.29 18.52 10.09
N PHE A 244 19.94 17.31 9.62
CA PHE A 244 20.62 16.05 10.00
C PHE A 244 21.75 15.67 9.02
N HIS A 245 21.83 16.30 7.86
CA HIS A 245 22.91 16.07 6.87
C HIS A 245 24.08 17.05 6.97
N ARG A 246 24.05 18.00 7.89
CA ARG A 246 25.17 18.84 8.31
C ARG A 246 25.82 18.28 9.58
#